data_d4c1e8d913d3350e316bd9f7514fa934
#
_entry.id   d4c1e8d913d3350e316bd9f7514fa934
#
_cell.length_a   1.000
_cell.length_b   1.000
_cell.length_c   1.000
_cell.angle_alpha   90.00
_cell.angle_beta   90.00
_cell.angle_gamma   90.00
#
_symmetry.space_group_name_H-M   'P 1'
#
loop_
_entity.id
_entity.type
_entity.pdbx_description
1 polymer ?
#
loop_
_entity_poly.entity_id
_entity_poly.type
_entity_poly.pdbx_seq_one_letter_code
_entity_poly.pdbx_strand_id
1 'polypeptide(L)'
;ELVGKAIEQDLVGNNGTDVDYVRYFHISSWGSAPLYIDDFRVERISQTQLISEPSAAIALEDVTVNGEKLLNVAQMTKGSIINVRTEVLNVENVDKNLLWIIAYYKDGICKKTEYKEGVALQNALDVPIQSFVIPPEAEDADSAKIMLWDSINRMVCYCESITVK
;
A
#
# COMPACT_ATOMS: atom_id res chain seq x y z
N GLU A 1 -3.60 -14.99 -13.65
CA GLU A 1 -3.78 -14.75 -12.20
C GLU A 1 -5.27 -14.56 -11.95
N LEU A 2 -5.91 -15.58 -11.38
CA LEU A 2 -7.32 -15.50 -11.00
C LEU A 2 -7.39 -14.88 -9.61
N VAL A 3 -7.38 -13.57 -9.59
CA VAL A 3 -7.55 -12.83 -8.35
C VAL A 3 -9.03 -12.75 -8.01
N GLY A 4 -9.34 -13.11 -6.80
CA GLY A 4 -10.51 -13.03 -5.96
C GLY A 4 -11.86 -12.43 -6.40
N LYS A 5 -11.98 -11.77 -7.54
CA LYS A 5 -13.25 -11.19 -8.01
C LYS A 5 -14.30 -12.23 -8.44
N ALA A 6 -13.87 -13.41 -8.90
CA ALA A 6 -14.82 -14.46 -9.28
C ALA A 6 -15.45 -15.13 -8.07
N ILE A 7 -14.76 -15.15 -6.93
CA ILE A 7 -15.20 -15.79 -5.69
C ILE A 7 -16.25 -14.96 -4.96
N GLU A 8 -16.10 -13.64 -4.95
CA GLU A 8 -17.09 -12.72 -4.34
C GLU A 8 -18.43 -12.72 -5.08
N GLN A 9 -18.43 -12.89 -6.41
CA GLN A 9 -19.67 -12.95 -7.18
C GLN A 9 -20.45 -14.24 -6.99
N ASP A 10 -19.78 -15.35 -6.68
CA ASP A 10 -20.44 -16.63 -6.44
C ASP A 10 -20.98 -16.78 -5.01
N LEU A 11 -20.48 -15.99 -4.08
CA LEU A 11 -20.94 -15.95 -2.68
C LEU A 11 -22.21 -15.10 -2.49
N VAL A 12 -22.43 -14.12 -3.35
CA VAL A 12 -23.68 -13.37 -3.45
C VAL A 12 -24.48 -14.07 -4.55
N GLY A 13 -25.49 -14.86 -4.16
CA GLY A 13 -26.29 -15.61 -5.11
C GLY A 13 -26.79 -14.74 -6.26
N ASN A 14 -26.89 -15.31 -7.45
CA ASN A 14 -27.29 -14.64 -8.70
C ASN A 14 -28.57 -13.81 -8.64
N ASN A 15 -29.29 -13.83 -7.53
CA ASN A 15 -30.53 -13.12 -7.28
C ASN A 15 -30.43 -11.99 -6.25
N GLY A 16 -29.20 -11.61 -5.82
CA GLY A 16 -29.02 -10.54 -4.82
C GLY A 16 -29.52 -10.90 -3.42
N THR A 17 -29.74 -12.17 -3.15
CA THR A 17 -30.09 -12.66 -1.80
C THR A 17 -28.82 -13.13 -1.10
N ASP A 18 -28.65 -12.70 0.15
CA ASP A 18 -27.59 -13.19 1.02
C ASP A 18 -27.66 -14.72 1.15
N VAL A 19 -26.52 -15.39 0.97
CA VAL A 19 -26.39 -16.83 1.24
C VAL A 19 -25.84 -17.04 2.64
N ASP A 20 -26.62 -17.73 3.47
CA ASP A 20 -26.20 -18.05 4.84
C ASP A 20 -25.09 -19.08 4.93
N TYR A 21 -24.77 -19.76 3.83
CA TYR A 21 -23.74 -20.81 3.79
C TYR A 21 -23.22 -21.11 2.39
N VAL A 22 -21.97 -21.60 2.31
CA VAL A 22 -21.35 -22.16 1.10
C VAL A 22 -21.41 -23.69 1.19
N ARG A 23 -22.07 -24.35 0.23
CA ARG A 23 -22.20 -25.82 0.20
C ARG A 23 -20.95 -26.52 -0.32
N TYR A 24 -20.33 -25.92 -1.31
CA TYR A 24 -19.11 -26.47 -1.90
C TYR A 24 -18.29 -25.34 -2.52
N PHE A 25 -17.02 -25.61 -2.63
CA PHE A 25 -16.07 -24.75 -3.30
C PHE A 25 -15.41 -25.53 -4.42
N HIS A 26 -15.47 -25.02 -5.65
CA HIS A 26 -14.91 -25.71 -6.81
C HIS A 26 -13.81 -24.87 -7.45
N ILE A 27 -12.61 -25.44 -7.53
CA ILE A 27 -11.48 -24.88 -8.26
C ILE A 27 -11.18 -25.78 -9.43
N SER A 28 -11.18 -25.24 -10.65
CA SER A 28 -10.84 -25.99 -11.86
C SER A 28 -9.83 -25.23 -12.71
N SER A 29 -8.95 -25.98 -13.35
CA SER A 29 -8.07 -25.46 -14.39
C SER A 29 -8.60 -25.86 -15.76
N TRP A 30 -8.61 -24.93 -16.69
CA TRP A 30 -8.93 -25.16 -18.09
C TRP A 30 -7.62 -25.33 -18.85
N GLY A 31 -7.32 -26.57 -19.26
CA GLY A 31 -6.11 -26.90 -19.99
C GLY A 31 -5.22 -27.95 -19.33
N SER A 32 -4.08 -28.25 -19.96
CA SER A 32 -3.13 -29.28 -19.52
C SER A 32 -2.08 -28.80 -18.50
N ALA A 33 -2.14 -27.52 -18.10
CA ALA A 33 -1.20 -26.96 -17.13
C ALA A 33 -1.59 -27.37 -15.70
N PRO A 34 -0.64 -27.78 -14.86
CA PRO A 34 -0.91 -28.07 -13.46
C PRO A 34 -1.37 -26.81 -12.73
N LEU A 35 -2.38 -26.96 -11.87
CA LEU A 35 -2.84 -25.92 -10.97
C LEU A 35 -2.17 -26.11 -9.61
N TYR A 36 -1.40 -25.13 -9.17
CA TYR A 36 -0.81 -25.11 -7.84
C TYR A 36 -1.63 -24.19 -6.95
N ILE A 37 -2.05 -24.71 -5.80
CA ILE A 37 -2.79 -23.95 -4.79
C ILE A 37 -1.95 -23.98 -3.53
N ASP A 38 -1.59 -22.82 -3.04
CA ASP A 38 -0.86 -22.61 -1.79
C ASP A 38 -1.72 -21.77 -0.85
N ASP A 39 -1.62 -22.00 0.44
CA ASP A 39 -2.31 -21.26 1.51
C ASP A 39 -3.83 -21.10 1.32
N PHE A 40 -4.50 -22.17 0.87
CA PHE A 40 -5.95 -22.14 0.75
C PHE A 40 -6.61 -22.03 2.14
N ARG A 41 -7.33 -20.94 2.36
CA ARG A 41 -8.03 -20.66 3.61
C ARG A 41 -9.46 -20.22 3.34
N VAL A 42 -10.41 -20.84 4.04
CA VAL A 42 -11.81 -20.39 4.07
C VAL A 42 -12.12 -19.90 5.47
N GLU A 43 -12.47 -18.63 5.59
CA GLU A 43 -12.90 -18.05 6.85
C GLU A 43 -14.34 -17.58 6.75
N ARG A 44 -15.08 -17.76 7.83
CA ARG A 44 -16.37 -17.13 8.00
C ARG A 44 -16.14 -15.72 8.55
N ILE A 45 -16.37 -14.72 7.72
CA ILE A 45 -16.38 -13.31 8.14
C ILE A 45 -17.81 -12.90 8.46
N SER A 46 -17.98 -12.14 9.56
CA SER A 46 -19.29 -11.55 9.86
C SER A 46 -19.57 -10.41 8.87
N GLN A 47 -20.83 -10.15 8.60
CA GLN A 47 -21.23 -9.02 7.76
C GLN A 47 -20.65 -7.69 8.25
N THR A 48 -20.46 -7.53 9.57
CA THR A 48 -19.80 -6.38 10.17
C THR A 48 -18.31 -6.30 9.79
N GLN A 49 -17.60 -7.44 9.64
CA GLN A 49 -16.22 -7.46 9.20
C GLN A 49 -16.10 -7.12 7.71
N LEU A 50 -17.05 -7.57 6.87
CA LEU A 50 -17.11 -7.19 5.45
C LEU A 50 -17.33 -5.68 5.26
N ILE A 51 -18.13 -5.06 6.15
CA ILE A 51 -18.35 -3.60 6.12
C ILE A 51 -17.17 -2.82 6.70
N SER A 52 -16.34 -3.45 7.56
CA SER A 52 -15.18 -2.81 8.18
C SER A 52 -13.87 -3.04 7.43
N GLU A 53 -13.85 -3.88 6.40
CA GLU A 53 -12.69 -4.00 5.52
C GLU A 53 -12.41 -2.64 4.87
N PRO A 54 -11.17 -2.16 4.92
CA PRO A 54 -10.84 -0.92 4.24
C PRO A 54 -11.11 -1.10 2.76
N SER A 55 -12.06 -0.36 2.24
CA SER A 55 -12.41 -0.33 0.83
C SER A 55 -11.35 0.40 -0.03
N ALA A 56 -10.24 0.77 0.57
CA ALA A 56 -9.07 1.34 -0.09
C ALA A 56 -7.83 0.51 0.23
N ALA A 57 -7.11 0.08 -0.81
CA ALA A 57 -5.76 -0.49 -0.71
C ALA A 57 -4.76 0.60 -1.11
N ILE A 58 -3.93 1.02 -0.17
CA ILE A 58 -2.94 2.08 -0.37
C ILE A 58 -1.60 1.57 0.16
N ALA A 59 -0.58 1.48 -0.71
CA ALA A 59 0.72 0.91 -0.36
C ALA A 59 1.88 1.68 -0.99
N LEU A 60 3.03 1.67 -0.32
CA LEU A 60 4.30 2.06 -0.91
C LEU A 60 4.77 0.93 -1.83
N GLU A 61 4.88 1.20 -3.13
CA GLU A 61 5.27 0.20 -4.12
C GLU A 61 6.79 0.16 -4.30
N ASP A 62 7.40 1.32 -4.54
CA ASP A 62 8.83 1.42 -4.80
C ASP A 62 9.39 2.78 -4.39
N VAL A 63 10.68 2.79 -4.04
CA VAL A 63 11.42 4.01 -3.72
C VAL A 63 12.73 4.01 -4.49
N THR A 64 12.97 5.06 -5.25
CA THR A 64 14.18 5.22 -6.03
C THR A 64 14.93 6.51 -5.67
N VAL A 65 16.26 6.49 -5.83
CA VAL A 65 17.11 7.68 -5.75
C VAL A 65 17.81 7.87 -7.09
N ASN A 66 17.61 9.03 -7.70
CA ASN A 66 18.12 9.34 -9.05
C ASN A 66 17.77 8.26 -10.10
N GLY A 67 16.62 7.59 -9.93
CA GLY A 67 16.14 6.53 -10.83
C GLY A 67 16.60 5.12 -10.50
N GLU A 68 17.48 4.93 -9.54
CA GLU A 68 17.92 3.62 -9.05
C GLU A 68 17.18 3.24 -7.77
N LYS A 69 16.89 1.95 -7.60
CA LYS A 69 16.20 1.45 -6.41
C LYS A 69 16.97 1.80 -5.13
N LEU A 70 16.27 2.35 -4.15
CA LEU A 70 16.85 2.68 -2.84
C LEU A 70 17.06 1.39 -2.04
N LEU A 71 18.32 1.03 -1.78
CA LEU A 71 18.71 -0.17 -1.04
C LEU A 71 19.36 0.17 0.31
N ASN A 72 20.05 1.29 0.40
CA ASN A 72 20.72 1.73 1.61
C ASN A 72 20.81 3.26 1.69
N VAL A 73 21.07 3.77 2.89
CA VAL A 73 21.09 5.22 3.15
C VAL A 73 22.25 5.93 2.45
N ALA A 74 23.34 5.24 2.12
CA ALA A 74 24.51 5.86 1.45
C ALA A 74 24.17 6.36 0.03
N GLN A 75 23.08 5.88 -0.58
CA GLN A 75 22.58 6.40 -1.85
C GLN A 75 21.89 7.78 -1.69
N MET A 76 21.53 8.15 -0.47
CA MET A 76 20.76 9.37 -0.16
C MET A 76 21.72 10.57 0.00
N THR A 77 22.38 10.96 -1.07
CA THR A 77 23.29 12.11 -1.06
C THR A 77 22.56 13.42 -1.21
N LYS A 78 23.04 14.49 -0.58
CA LYS A 78 22.50 15.85 -0.66
C LYS A 78 22.20 16.26 -2.11
N GLY A 79 21.02 16.79 -2.34
CA GLY A 79 20.59 17.26 -3.65
C GLY A 79 20.11 16.19 -4.60
N SER A 80 20.30 14.90 -4.27
CA SER A 80 19.68 13.79 -5.03
C SER A 80 18.16 13.79 -4.88
N ILE A 81 17.47 13.18 -5.85
CA ILE A 81 16.00 13.13 -5.87
C ILE A 81 15.56 11.72 -5.46
N ILE A 82 14.77 11.67 -4.38
CA ILE A 82 14.03 10.46 -4.00
C ILE A 82 12.66 10.52 -4.68
N ASN A 83 12.29 9.45 -5.39
CA ASN A 83 10.95 9.25 -5.89
C ASN A 83 10.28 8.12 -5.11
N VAL A 84 9.16 8.43 -4.51
CA VAL A 84 8.30 7.47 -3.78
C VAL A 84 7.11 7.16 -4.64
N ARG A 85 7.03 5.94 -5.13
CA ARG A 85 5.90 5.42 -5.91
C ARG A 85 4.90 4.74 -4.98
N THR A 86 3.65 5.09 -5.13
CA THR A 86 2.56 4.59 -4.29
C THR A 86 1.50 3.97 -5.18
N GLU A 87 1.02 2.80 -4.84
CA GLU A 87 -0.16 2.21 -5.45
C GLU A 87 -1.38 2.56 -4.61
N VAL A 88 -2.41 3.07 -5.27
CA VAL A 88 -3.66 3.52 -4.63
C VAL A 88 -4.84 2.90 -5.35
N LEU A 89 -5.59 2.07 -4.66
CA LEU A 89 -6.92 1.64 -5.04
C LEU A 89 -7.90 2.22 -4.02
N ASN A 90 -8.62 3.26 -4.38
CA ASN A 90 -9.67 3.84 -3.55
C ASN A 90 -11.04 3.51 -4.16
N VAL A 91 -11.72 2.52 -3.61
CA VAL A 91 -13.07 2.10 -4.04
C VAL A 91 -14.19 2.74 -3.20
N GLU A 92 -13.85 3.60 -2.26
CA GLU A 92 -14.81 4.35 -1.48
C GLU A 92 -15.37 5.55 -2.25
N ASN A 93 -16.56 6.00 -1.86
CA ASN A 93 -17.21 7.19 -2.41
C ASN A 93 -16.73 8.50 -1.73
N VAL A 94 -15.53 8.48 -1.18
CA VAL A 94 -14.89 9.64 -0.53
C VAL A 94 -13.42 9.68 -0.89
N ASP A 95 -12.88 10.87 -1.03
CA ASP A 95 -11.46 11.07 -1.24
C ASP A 95 -10.66 10.68 0.01
N LYS A 96 -9.45 10.14 -0.19
CA LYS A 96 -8.51 9.82 0.90
C LYS A 96 -7.33 10.79 0.85
N ASN A 97 -7.03 11.41 1.97
CA ASN A 97 -5.80 12.19 2.07
C ASN A 97 -4.59 11.26 2.08
N LEU A 98 -3.53 11.68 1.44
CA LEU A 98 -2.24 11.00 1.41
C LEU A 98 -1.17 11.93 1.95
N LEU A 99 -0.36 11.44 2.87
CA LEU A 99 0.76 12.16 3.45
C LEU A 99 2.01 11.28 3.34
N TRP A 100 2.89 11.60 2.39
CA TRP A 100 4.20 10.97 2.26
C TRP A 100 5.18 11.67 3.20
N ILE A 101 5.90 10.88 3.99
CA ILE A 101 6.86 11.39 4.97
C ILE A 101 8.19 10.67 4.77
N ILE A 102 9.29 11.43 4.75
CA ILE A 102 10.65 10.90 4.84
C ILE A 102 11.29 11.47 6.10
N ALA A 103 11.70 10.60 7.01
CA ALA A 103 12.39 10.97 8.23
C ALA A 103 13.83 10.42 8.21
N TYR A 104 14.79 11.29 8.44
CA TYR A 104 16.23 11.01 8.45
C TYR A 104 16.73 10.93 9.89
N TYR A 105 17.46 9.87 10.20
CA TYR A 105 17.96 9.61 11.55
C TYR A 105 19.49 9.56 11.58
N LYS A 106 20.03 9.96 12.73
CA LYS A 106 21.43 9.79 13.11
C LYS A 106 21.48 9.34 14.54
N ASP A 107 22.15 8.22 14.81
CA ASP A 107 22.25 7.61 16.14
C ASP A 107 20.87 7.41 16.81
N GLY A 108 19.86 7.02 16.01
CA GLY A 108 18.47 6.83 16.45
C GLY A 108 17.68 8.13 16.70
N ILE A 109 18.28 9.30 16.50
CA ILE A 109 17.62 10.60 16.68
C ILE A 109 17.17 11.14 15.32
N CYS A 110 15.89 11.51 15.19
CA CYS A 110 15.38 12.14 13.99
C CYS A 110 16.02 13.53 13.82
N LYS A 111 16.76 13.73 12.74
CA LYS A 111 17.44 15.00 12.41
C LYS A 111 16.60 15.90 11.52
N LYS A 112 15.87 15.28 10.60
CA LYS A 112 15.05 16.00 9.64
C LYS A 112 13.85 15.15 9.25
N THR A 113 12.75 15.81 9.00
CA THR A 113 11.56 15.21 8.40
C THR A 113 11.09 16.09 7.27
N GLU A 114 10.78 15.49 6.15
CA GLU A 114 10.13 16.13 5.01
C GLU A 114 8.82 15.43 4.71
N TYR A 115 7.83 16.19 4.25
CA TYR A 115 6.54 15.59 3.89
C TYR A 115 5.93 16.29 2.68
N LYS A 116 5.02 15.59 2.03
CA LYS A 116 4.15 16.10 0.98
C LYS A 116 2.75 15.55 1.16
N GLU A 117 1.78 16.36 0.82
CA GLU A 117 0.37 16.01 0.88
C GLU A 117 -0.18 15.78 -0.52
N GLY A 118 -1.19 14.93 -0.60
CA GLY A 118 -1.94 14.65 -1.81
C GLY A 118 -3.30 14.04 -1.49
N VAL A 119 -4.03 13.67 -2.53
CA VAL A 119 -5.37 13.10 -2.40
C VAL A 119 -5.50 11.92 -3.35
N ALA A 120 -6.01 10.80 -2.85
CA ALA A 120 -6.52 9.70 -3.64
C ALA A 120 -8.00 9.94 -3.89
N LEU A 121 -8.36 10.21 -5.13
CA LEU A 121 -9.76 10.49 -5.49
C LEU A 121 -10.64 9.27 -5.25
N GLN A 122 -11.91 9.51 -4.96
CA GLN A 122 -12.91 8.46 -4.84
C GLN A 122 -13.00 7.61 -6.11
N ASN A 123 -13.22 6.31 -5.94
CA ASN A 123 -13.38 5.35 -7.03
C ASN A 123 -12.20 5.37 -8.05
N ALA A 124 -11.00 5.67 -7.60
CA ALA A 124 -9.82 5.76 -8.44
C ALA A 124 -8.83 4.62 -8.21
N LEU A 125 -8.21 4.19 -9.30
CA LEU A 125 -6.95 3.46 -9.30
C LEU A 125 -5.88 4.40 -9.82
N ASP A 126 -4.87 4.68 -9.01
CA ASP A 126 -3.80 5.61 -9.34
C ASP A 126 -2.45 5.11 -8.83
N VAL A 127 -1.37 5.63 -9.43
CA VAL A 127 0.01 5.32 -9.05
C VAL A 127 0.80 6.63 -8.91
N PRO A 128 0.49 7.45 -7.90
CA PRO A 128 1.17 8.71 -7.72
C PRO A 128 2.65 8.52 -7.35
N ILE A 129 3.49 9.38 -7.94
CA ILE A 129 4.91 9.46 -7.63
C ILE A 129 5.17 10.81 -6.96
N GLN A 130 5.72 10.76 -5.73
CA GLN A 130 6.16 11.96 -5.02
C GLN A 130 7.68 12.05 -5.00
N SER A 131 8.19 13.20 -5.45
CA SER A 131 9.62 13.46 -5.53
C SER A 131 10.06 14.38 -4.39
N PHE A 132 11.14 14.02 -3.71
CA PHE A 132 11.76 14.82 -2.65
C PHE A 132 13.22 15.10 -3.01
N VAL A 133 13.70 16.29 -2.71
CA VAL A 133 15.13 16.62 -2.81
C VAL A 133 15.77 16.34 -1.45
N ILE A 134 16.82 15.52 -1.42
CA ILE A 134 17.51 15.18 -0.17
C ILE A 134 18.15 16.44 0.42
N PRO A 135 17.79 16.82 1.65
CA PRO A 135 18.27 18.05 2.27
C PRO A 135 19.70 17.86 2.81
N PRO A 136 20.44 18.97 3.03
CA PRO A 136 21.77 18.90 3.60
C PRO A 136 21.87 18.17 4.94
N GLU A 137 20.85 18.30 5.77
CA GLU A 137 20.76 17.68 7.09
C GLU A 137 20.63 16.15 7.05
N ALA A 138 20.38 15.58 5.87
CA ALA A 138 20.32 14.15 5.66
C ALA A 138 21.70 13.54 5.27
N GLU A 139 22.71 14.35 4.97
CA GLU A 139 24.02 13.88 4.49
C GLU A 139 24.73 12.96 5.51
N ASP A 140 24.51 13.19 6.79
CA ASP A 140 25.10 12.39 7.88
C ASP A 140 24.12 11.34 8.45
N ALA A 141 22.98 11.11 7.82
CA ALA A 141 22.03 10.13 8.28
C ALA A 141 22.59 8.71 8.18
N ASP A 142 22.37 7.89 9.20
CA ASP A 142 22.69 6.46 9.21
C ASP A 142 21.47 5.59 8.90
N SER A 143 20.29 6.20 8.88
CA SER A 143 19.06 5.55 8.49
C SER A 143 17.99 6.55 8.05
N ALA A 144 17.08 6.08 7.22
CA ALA A 144 15.90 6.84 6.83
C ALA A 144 14.65 5.96 6.85
N LYS A 145 13.51 6.58 7.12
CA LYS A 145 12.21 5.92 7.15
C LYS A 145 11.24 6.64 6.22
N ILE A 146 10.68 5.91 5.29
CA ILE A 146 9.67 6.37 4.34
C ILE A 146 8.32 5.84 4.79
N MET A 147 7.35 6.73 4.96
CA MET A 147 6.04 6.44 5.53
C MET A 147 4.94 7.02 4.67
N LEU A 148 3.77 6.39 4.69
CA LEU A 148 2.56 6.88 4.06
C LEU A 148 1.43 6.86 5.08
N TRP A 149 0.93 8.05 5.40
CA TRP A 149 -0.12 8.28 6.39
C TRP A 149 -1.34 8.96 5.76
N ASP A 150 -2.44 9.03 6.52
CA ASP A 150 -3.64 9.77 6.11
C ASP A 150 -3.45 11.29 6.26
N SER A 151 -2.87 11.73 7.38
CA SER A 151 -2.67 13.15 7.68
C SER A 151 -1.76 13.36 8.90
N ILE A 152 -1.26 14.56 9.08
CA ILE A 152 -0.51 14.96 10.29
C ILE A 152 -1.40 14.89 11.55
N ASN A 153 -2.67 15.21 11.42
CA ASN A 153 -3.57 15.30 12.58
C ASN A 153 -4.02 13.94 13.10
N ARG A 154 -4.23 12.98 12.23
CA ARG A 154 -4.72 11.64 12.60
C ARG A 154 -3.60 10.63 12.74
N MET A 155 -2.52 10.77 11.95
CA MET A 155 -1.31 9.94 11.99
C MET A 155 -1.60 8.43 11.82
N VAL A 156 -2.59 8.08 11.01
CA VAL A 156 -2.92 6.69 10.71
C VAL A 156 -2.11 6.24 9.51
N CYS A 157 -1.32 5.18 9.69
CA CYS A 157 -0.52 4.59 8.61
C CYS A 157 -1.43 3.82 7.65
N TYR A 158 -1.21 3.99 6.35
CA TYR A 158 -1.87 3.18 5.31
C TYR A 158 -1.17 1.83 5.10
N CYS A 159 0.13 1.78 5.27
CA CYS A 159 0.93 0.57 5.02
C CYS A 159 2.18 0.54 5.92
N GLU A 160 2.91 -0.54 5.86
CA GLU A 160 4.22 -0.64 6.50
C GLU A 160 5.21 0.38 5.90
N SER A 161 6.05 0.93 6.76
CA SER A 161 7.08 1.88 6.35
C SER A 161 8.29 1.16 5.76
N ILE A 162 8.94 1.77 4.78
CA ILE A 162 10.23 1.34 4.26
C ILE A 162 11.32 1.96 5.12
N THR A 163 12.21 1.13 5.66
CA THR A 163 13.38 1.59 6.44
C THR A 163 14.65 1.19 5.73
N VAL A 164 15.54 2.15 5.50
CA VAL A 164 16.89 1.93 4.93
C VAL A 164 17.97 2.33 5.94
N LYS A 165 19.06 1.55 5.96
CA LYS A 165 20.23 1.75 6.82
C LYS A 165 21.50 1.78 6.02
#